data_47437d22ad280b213f38af1abd3e3475
#
_entry.id   47437d22ad280b213f38af1abd3e3475
#
_cell.length_a   1.000
_cell.length_b   1.000
_cell.length_c   1.000
_cell.angle_alpha   90.00
_cell.angle_beta   90.00
_cell.angle_gamma   90.00
#
_symmetry.space_group_name_H-M   'P 1'
#
loop_
_entity.id
_entity.type
_entity.pdbx_description
1 polymer ?
#
loop_
_entity_poly.entity_id
_entity_poly.type
_entity_poly.pdbx_seq_one_letter_code
_entity_poly.pdbx_strand_id
1 'polypeptide(L)'
;MTKNVLCIRRKKVITKIVKFKATDGIILDGILQKCEKNTDKILIEVHGMTSNCFKEREKIIANKVKELDVDTLCFNNRGSEIIKYCTKEDGEKILQGTAYEDVEESYNDILGAIEFAVELGYNKIYLQGHSLGSTKIVYTYNKMLQENNKYMKNIKAVILLSLVDIPDMLNTFTPKEFIELANKKEKENKLEELMPMESSIHPFSVKTYLRYIKYYKNIDFAKYTDENYDYDELNNIQIPLFMRWGNNKELIKQNAKDLTNKLKSKLHNNKIDIDYIDEANHSYSGKEEILAEQIYEFLRKILIETEG
;
A
#
# COMPACT_ATOMS: atom_id res chain seq x y z
N MET A 1 -17.20 -2.72 -50.37
CA MET A 1 -16.62 -3.22 -49.09
C MET A 1 -16.03 -2.03 -48.32
N THR A 2 -16.80 -1.42 -47.44
CA THR A 2 -16.37 -0.28 -46.64
C THR A 2 -15.58 -0.82 -45.44
N LYS A 3 -14.27 -0.55 -45.41
CA LYS A 3 -13.43 -0.86 -44.25
C LYS A 3 -13.81 0.09 -43.13
N ASN A 4 -14.51 -0.42 -42.12
CA ASN A 4 -14.68 0.29 -40.86
C ASN A 4 -13.31 0.38 -40.17
N VAL A 5 -12.67 1.53 -40.27
CA VAL A 5 -11.49 1.88 -39.50
C VAL A 5 -11.99 2.24 -38.09
N LEU A 6 -11.83 1.32 -37.15
CA LEU A 6 -12.10 1.58 -35.75
C LEU A 6 -11.05 2.59 -35.27
N CYS A 7 -11.42 3.86 -35.22
CA CYS A 7 -10.56 4.92 -34.67
C CYS A 7 -10.57 4.80 -33.17
N ILE A 8 -9.64 4.07 -32.55
CA ILE A 8 -9.45 4.02 -31.11
C ILE A 8 -8.85 5.38 -30.72
N ARG A 9 -9.70 6.31 -30.33
CA ARG A 9 -9.24 7.54 -29.67
C ARG A 9 -8.58 7.15 -28.34
N ARG A 10 -7.25 7.25 -28.26
CA ARG A 10 -6.56 7.18 -26.98
C ARG A 10 -7.08 8.33 -26.11
N LYS A 11 -7.73 8.02 -25.00
CA LYS A 11 -8.17 9.03 -24.02
C LYS A 11 -6.94 9.83 -23.57
N LYS A 12 -7.01 11.15 -23.62
CA LYS A 12 -5.93 12.04 -23.19
C LYS A 12 -5.78 11.95 -21.67
N VAL A 13 -4.60 11.64 -21.18
CA VAL A 13 -4.27 11.64 -19.74
C VAL A 13 -3.65 12.99 -19.41
N ILE A 14 -4.18 13.65 -18.40
CA ILE A 14 -3.57 14.84 -17.83
C ILE A 14 -2.81 14.40 -16.58
N THR A 15 -1.48 14.40 -16.66
CA THR A 15 -0.60 14.09 -15.53
C THR A 15 -0.15 15.38 -14.87
N LYS A 16 -0.33 15.48 -13.55
CA LYS A 16 0.11 16.61 -12.73
C LYS A 16 1.01 16.12 -11.62
N ILE A 17 2.14 16.81 -11.42
CA ILE A 17 2.90 16.70 -10.19
C ILE A 17 2.16 17.52 -9.14
N VAL A 18 1.87 16.92 -8.00
CA VAL A 18 1.13 17.55 -6.90
C VAL A 18 1.96 17.51 -5.62
N LYS A 19 1.71 18.46 -4.74
CA LYS A 19 2.18 18.46 -3.37
C LYS A 19 0.99 18.62 -2.45
N PHE A 20 1.00 17.87 -1.37
CA PHE A 20 -0.03 17.95 -0.33
C PHE A 20 0.62 17.70 1.03
N LYS A 21 -0.13 17.91 2.08
CA LYS A 21 0.36 17.83 3.45
C LYS A 21 -0.16 16.56 4.12
N ALA A 22 0.74 15.79 4.74
CA ALA A 22 0.39 14.79 5.74
C ALA A 22 -0.21 15.49 6.97
N THR A 23 -1.03 14.80 7.76
CA THR A 23 -1.74 15.42 8.88
C THR A 23 -0.82 15.89 10.02
N ASP A 24 0.43 15.44 10.06
CA ASP A 24 1.50 15.89 10.96
C ASP A 24 2.41 16.97 10.36
N GLY A 25 2.03 17.54 9.21
CA GLY A 25 2.69 18.68 8.61
C GLY A 25 3.78 18.36 7.58
N ILE A 26 4.14 17.09 7.35
CA ILE A 26 5.11 16.71 6.29
C ILE A 26 4.51 17.01 4.92
N ILE A 27 5.31 17.65 4.05
CA ILE A 27 4.94 17.88 2.66
C ILE A 27 5.32 16.64 1.84
N LEU A 28 4.32 16.04 1.21
CA LEU A 28 4.45 14.89 0.34
C LEU A 28 4.26 15.32 -1.12
N ASP A 29 4.96 14.64 -2.01
CA ASP A 29 4.82 14.83 -3.46
C ASP A 29 4.29 13.57 -4.14
N GLY A 30 3.57 13.77 -5.23
CA GLY A 30 2.95 12.67 -5.96
C GLY A 30 2.58 13.04 -7.39
N ILE A 31 2.02 12.06 -8.06
CA ILE A 31 1.51 12.14 -9.43
C ILE A 31 0.00 11.95 -9.40
N LEU A 32 -0.73 12.98 -9.77
CA LEU A 32 -2.17 12.90 -10.02
C LEU A 32 -2.40 12.73 -11.52
N GLN A 33 -2.98 11.59 -11.91
CA GLN A 33 -3.39 11.34 -13.30
C GLN A 33 -4.90 11.48 -13.39
N LYS A 34 -5.36 12.40 -14.24
CA LYS A 34 -6.76 12.71 -14.44
C LYS A 34 -7.30 12.14 -15.75
N CYS A 35 -8.53 11.65 -15.70
CA CYS A 35 -9.32 11.30 -16.87
C CYS A 35 -9.71 12.55 -17.68
N GLU A 36 -10.16 12.38 -18.92
CA GLU A 36 -10.70 13.50 -19.72
C GLU A 36 -11.97 14.09 -19.11
N LYS A 37 -12.82 13.23 -18.57
CA LYS A 37 -14.05 13.63 -17.90
C LYS A 37 -13.77 13.96 -16.44
N ASN A 38 -14.46 14.97 -15.92
CA ASN A 38 -14.49 15.17 -14.48
C ASN A 38 -15.18 13.99 -13.80
N THR A 39 -14.55 13.51 -12.73
CA THR A 39 -15.03 12.37 -11.95
C THR A 39 -14.90 12.67 -10.46
N ASP A 40 -15.75 12.05 -9.66
CA ASP A 40 -15.67 12.06 -8.20
C ASP A 40 -14.96 10.82 -7.62
N LYS A 41 -14.33 10.01 -8.52
CA LYS A 41 -13.69 8.73 -8.20
C LYS A 41 -12.17 8.85 -8.31
N ILE A 42 -11.46 8.33 -7.30
CA ILE A 42 -10.00 8.31 -7.29
C ILE A 42 -9.48 7.02 -6.65
N LEU A 43 -8.42 6.45 -7.25
CA LEU A 43 -7.59 5.39 -6.68
C LEU A 43 -6.34 6.03 -6.08
N ILE A 44 -6.15 5.88 -4.77
CA ILE A 44 -4.93 6.33 -4.05
C ILE A 44 -4.02 5.13 -3.84
N GLU A 45 -2.80 5.22 -4.36
CA GLU A 45 -1.81 4.15 -4.32
C GLU A 45 -0.70 4.42 -3.32
N VAL A 46 -0.43 3.43 -2.45
CA VAL A 46 0.59 3.46 -1.39
C VAL A 46 1.65 2.42 -1.70
N HIS A 47 2.86 2.89 -1.99
CA HIS A 47 3.99 2.02 -2.33
C HIS A 47 4.57 1.28 -1.10
N GLY A 48 5.31 0.19 -1.38
CA GLY A 48 5.98 -0.63 -0.37
C GLY A 48 7.35 -0.09 0.08
N MET A 49 8.08 -0.94 0.83
CA MET A 49 9.41 -0.66 1.35
C MET A 49 10.40 -0.29 0.22
N THR A 50 11.25 0.70 0.43
CA THR A 50 12.26 1.21 -0.53
C THR A 50 11.73 1.61 -1.90
N SER A 51 10.41 1.76 -2.04
CA SER A 51 9.75 2.06 -3.31
C SER A 51 9.42 3.56 -3.43
N ASN A 52 8.72 3.91 -4.51
CA ASN A 52 8.26 5.26 -4.81
C ASN A 52 7.06 5.22 -5.79
N CYS A 53 6.48 6.37 -6.10
CA CYS A 53 5.33 6.53 -6.99
C CYS A 53 5.64 6.42 -8.50
N PHE A 54 6.88 6.11 -8.90
CA PHE A 54 7.32 6.09 -10.31
C PHE A 54 7.45 4.67 -10.88
N LYS A 55 6.70 3.69 -10.35
CA LYS A 55 6.80 2.31 -10.84
C LYS A 55 5.92 2.07 -12.07
N GLU A 56 6.37 1.18 -12.96
CA GLU A 56 5.64 0.85 -14.18
C GLU A 56 4.29 0.18 -13.86
N ARG A 57 4.22 -0.64 -12.81
CA ARG A 57 2.97 -1.27 -12.36
C ARG A 57 1.89 -0.22 -12.08
N GLU A 58 2.20 0.81 -11.28
CA GLU A 58 1.27 1.88 -10.93
C GLU A 58 0.80 2.64 -12.17
N LYS A 59 1.69 2.88 -13.11
CA LYS A 59 1.35 3.52 -14.39
C LYS A 59 0.41 2.67 -15.24
N ILE A 60 0.64 1.35 -15.29
CA ILE A 60 -0.21 0.41 -16.03
C ILE A 60 -1.59 0.34 -15.39
N ILE A 61 -1.68 0.19 -14.06
CA ILE A 61 -2.94 0.20 -13.32
C ILE A 61 -3.68 1.51 -13.56
N ALA A 62 -3.02 2.67 -13.42
CA ALA A 62 -3.62 3.98 -13.65
C ALA A 62 -4.16 4.13 -15.08
N ASN A 63 -3.44 3.61 -16.08
CA ASN A 63 -3.90 3.60 -17.46
C ASN A 63 -5.14 2.73 -17.67
N LYS A 64 -5.27 1.65 -16.90
CA LYS A 64 -6.41 0.73 -17.03
C LYS A 64 -7.65 1.26 -16.31
N VAL A 65 -7.53 1.69 -15.06
CA VAL A 65 -8.69 2.14 -14.25
C VAL A 65 -9.33 3.44 -14.76
N LYS A 66 -8.59 4.27 -15.52
CA LYS A 66 -9.18 5.44 -16.19
C LYS A 66 -10.25 5.09 -17.21
N GLU A 67 -10.31 3.84 -17.72
CA GLU A 67 -11.39 3.38 -18.59
C GLU A 67 -12.74 3.40 -17.86
N LEU A 68 -12.72 3.35 -16.51
CA LEU A 68 -13.87 3.48 -15.61
C LEU A 68 -14.11 4.93 -15.16
N ASP A 69 -13.44 5.90 -15.75
CA ASP A 69 -13.41 7.30 -15.30
C ASP A 69 -12.99 7.41 -13.82
N VAL A 70 -11.93 6.68 -13.43
CA VAL A 70 -11.28 6.74 -12.11
C VAL A 70 -9.94 7.45 -12.26
N ASP A 71 -9.76 8.59 -11.58
CA ASP A 71 -8.48 9.28 -11.47
C ASP A 71 -7.54 8.49 -10.55
N THR A 72 -6.22 8.73 -10.62
CA THR A 72 -5.27 8.06 -9.73
C THR A 72 -4.31 9.05 -9.07
N LEU A 73 -4.01 8.82 -7.80
CA LEU A 73 -2.98 9.51 -7.04
C LEU A 73 -1.95 8.49 -6.55
N CYS A 74 -0.74 8.52 -7.13
CA CYS A 74 0.42 7.83 -6.58
C CYS A 74 1.30 8.85 -5.89
N PHE A 75 1.75 8.59 -4.66
CA PHE A 75 2.55 9.57 -3.92
C PHE A 75 3.72 8.90 -3.19
N ASN A 76 4.76 9.69 -2.96
CA ASN A 76 5.90 9.28 -2.15
C ASN A 76 5.56 9.50 -0.67
N ASN A 77 5.22 8.41 0.04
CA ASN A 77 5.05 8.47 1.48
C ASN A 77 6.40 8.73 2.18
N ARG A 78 6.40 9.05 3.50
CA ARG A 78 7.64 9.33 4.26
C ARG A 78 8.68 8.23 4.17
N GLY A 79 8.28 6.97 4.02
CA GLY A 79 9.15 5.81 3.85
C GLY A 79 9.65 5.57 2.43
N SER A 80 9.41 6.48 1.46
CA SER A 80 9.93 6.32 0.11
C SER A 80 11.46 6.48 0.09
N GLU A 81 12.11 5.73 -0.79
CA GLU A 81 13.58 5.65 -0.86
C GLU A 81 14.21 5.01 0.39
N ILE A 82 15.54 4.92 0.44
CA ILE A 82 16.24 4.33 1.58
C ILE A 82 16.41 5.34 2.70
N ILE A 83 17.00 6.50 2.38
CA ILE A 83 17.23 7.61 3.31
C ILE A 83 16.92 8.91 2.57
N LYS A 84 16.11 9.77 3.14
CA LYS A 84 15.81 11.09 2.61
C LYS A 84 15.49 12.09 3.70
N TYR A 85 15.50 13.37 3.37
CA TYR A 85 14.88 14.41 4.20
C TYR A 85 13.48 14.72 3.71
N CYS A 86 12.51 14.67 4.62
CA CYS A 86 11.19 15.24 4.41
C CYS A 86 11.15 16.65 4.99
N THR A 87 10.42 17.56 4.36
CA THR A 87 10.26 18.94 4.82
C THR A 87 8.86 19.11 5.37
N LYS A 88 8.72 19.67 6.55
CA LYS A 88 7.44 20.08 7.13
C LYS A 88 7.00 21.45 6.60
N GLU A 89 5.74 21.80 6.84
CA GLU A 89 5.14 23.09 6.42
C GLU A 89 5.88 24.30 6.99
N ASP A 90 6.43 24.19 8.20
CA ASP A 90 7.22 25.25 8.85
C ASP A 90 8.69 25.31 8.36
N GLY A 91 9.08 24.44 7.42
CA GLY A 91 10.42 24.37 6.86
C GLY A 91 11.39 23.44 7.60
N GLU A 92 10.96 22.83 8.72
CA GLU A 92 11.77 21.83 9.42
C GLU A 92 12.07 20.65 8.50
N LYS A 93 13.33 20.20 8.50
CA LYS A 93 13.77 18.99 7.77
C LYS A 93 13.93 17.82 8.73
N ILE A 94 13.21 16.75 8.52
CA ILE A 94 13.29 15.53 9.30
C ILE A 94 13.86 14.39 8.46
N LEU A 95 14.72 13.58 9.08
CA LEU A 95 15.30 12.40 8.44
C LEU A 95 14.24 11.31 8.37
N GLN A 96 14.01 10.78 7.17
CA GLN A 96 13.00 9.79 6.84
C GLN A 96 13.53 8.82 5.75
N GLY A 97 12.65 8.13 5.08
CA GLY A 97 12.94 7.03 4.17
C GLY A 97 12.79 5.70 4.90
N THR A 98 12.88 4.60 4.18
CA THR A 98 12.73 3.24 4.73
C THR A 98 13.60 2.98 5.95
N ALA A 99 14.81 3.57 6.00
CA ALA A 99 15.74 3.37 7.12
C ALA A 99 15.28 4.00 8.43
N TYR A 100 14.44 5.01 8.38
CA TYR A 100 13.98 5.79 9.55
C TYR A 100 12.46 5.78 9.72
N GLU A 101 11.74 5.09 8.84
CA GLU A 101 10.29 5.02 8.87
C GLU A 101 9.76 4.29 10.10
N ASP A 102 8.75 4.85 10.75
CA ASP A 102 7.81 4.12 11.58
C ASP A 102 6.52 3.89 10.78
N VAL A 103 6.15 2.62 10.60
CA VAL A 103 4.97 2.24 9.80
C VAL A 103 3.68 2.88 10.33
N GLU A 104 3.56 3.05 11.64
CA GLU A 104 2.38 3.68 12.25
C GLU A 104 2.24 5.17 11.87
N GLU A 105 3.36 5.85 11.60
CA GLU A 105 3.33 7.25 11.15
C GLU A 105 2.77 7.40 9.72
N SER A 106 2.73 6.31 8.94
CA SER A 106 2.13 6.31 7.60
C SER A 106 0.63 6.65 7.61
N TYR A 107 -0.02 6.51 8.77
CA TYR A 107 -1.38 7.00 9.00
C TYR A 107 -1.52 8.47 8.61
N ASN A 108 -0.58 9.30 9.01
CA ASN A 108 -0.61 10.74 8.71
C ASN A 108 -0.48 11.01 7.19
N ASP A 109 0.34 10.22 6.51
CA ASP A 109 0.56 10.36 5.07
C ASP A 109 -0.69 9.98 4.28
N ILE A 110 -1.29 8.83 4.62
CA ILE A 110 -2.45 8.29 3.91
C ILE A 110 -3.69 9.13 4.23
N LEU A 111 -3.88 9.54 5.48
CA LEU A 111 -4.98 10.44 5.84
C LEU A 111 -4.84 11.79 5.14
N GLY A 112 -3.63 12.35 5.06
CA GLY A 112 -3.37 13.58 4.29
C GLY A 112 -3.67 13.42 2.80
N ALA A 113 -3.37 12.26 2.20
CA ALA A 113 -3.75 11.96 0.81
C ALA A 113 -5.27 11.86 0.62
N ILE A 114 -5.99 11.28 1.58
CA ILE A 114 -7.46 11.22 1.59
C ILE A 114 -8.05 12.62 1.72
N GLU A 115 -7.55 13.44 2.65
CA GLU A 115 -7.99 14.83 2.83
C GLU A 115 -7.78 15.65 1.56
N PHE A 116 -6.59 15.58 0.96
CA PHE A 116 -6.28 16.22 -0.30
C PHE A 116 -7.22 15.78 -1.43
N ALA A 117 -7.52 14.49 -1.54
CA ALA A 117 -8.47 13.99 -2.53
C ALA A 117 -9.88 14.56 -2.29
N VAL A 118 -10.36 14.61 -1.04
CA VAL A 118 -11.68 15.16 -0.71
C VAL A 118 -11.73 16.67 -0.99
N GLU A 119 -10.67 17.42 -0.70
CA GLU A 119 -10.55 18.84 -1.03
C GLU A 119 -10.62 19.11 -2.54
N LEU A 120 -10.12 18.19 -3.36
CA LEU A 120 -10.24 18.23 -4.82
C LEU A 120 -11.62 17.82 -5.34
N GLY A 121 -12.54 17.40 -4.46
CA GLY A 121 -13.93 17.05 -4.80
C GLY A 121 -14.18 15.55 -5.02
N TYR A 122 -13.22 14.68 -4.70
CA TYR A 122 -13.42 13.24 -4.80
C TYR A 122 -14.24 12.71 -3.62
N ASN A 123 -15.31 11.98 -3.92
CA ASN A 123 -16.22 11.39 -2.93
C ASN A 123 -16.15 9.87 -2.85
N LYS A 124 -15.57 9.24 -3.87
CA LYS A 124 -15.39 7.79 -3.96
C LYS A 124 -13.89 7.49 -4.06
N ILE A 125 -13.33 7.07 -2.94
CA ILE A 125 -11.89 6.79 -2.80
C ILE A 125 -11.69 5.28 -2.72
N TYR A 126 -10.80 4.77 -3.55
CA TYR A 126 -10.30 3.40 -3.51
C TYR A 126 -8.88 3.44 -2.98
N LEU A 127 -8.56 2.66 -1.96
CA LEU A 127 -7.21 2.61 -1.38
C LEU A 127 -6.48 1.38 -1.89
N GLN A 128 -5.32 1.55 -2.49
CA GLN A 128 -4.46 0.47 -2.95
C GLN A 128 -3.12 0.51 -2.26
N GLY A 129 -2.67 -0.63 -1.74
CA GLY A 129 -1.31 -0.80 -1.21
C GLY A 129 -0.60 -1.96 -1.87
N HIS A 130 0.73 -1.87 -1.93
CA HIS A 130 1.59 -2.98 -2.35
C HIS A 130 2.63 -3.28 -1.28
N SER A 131 2.81 -4.58 -0.95
CA SER A 131 3.81 -5.02 0.02
C SER A 131 3.61 -4.30 1.37
N LEU A 132 4.62 -3.63 1.92
CA LEU A 132 4.50 -2.78 3.12
C LEU A 132 3.39 -1.71 2.98
N GLY A 133 3.12 -1.24 1.76
CA GLY A 133 1.99 -0.32 1.51
C GLY A 133 0.64 -0.94 1.82
N SER A 134 0.48 -2.25 1.61
CA SER A 134 -0.73 -2.99 2.03
C SER A 134 -0.89 -2.99 3.55
N THR A 135 0.19 -3.24 4.29
CA THR A 135 0.20 -3.14 5.76
C THR A 135 -0.18 -1.73 6.23
N LYS A 136 0.39 -0.69 5.60
CA LYS A 136 0.07 0.72 5.91
C LYS A 136 -1.41 1.03 5.71
N ILE A 137 -2.03 0.50 4.65
CA ILE A 137 -3.47 0.67 4.40
C ILE A 137 -4.30 -0.06 5.46
N VAL A 138 -3.98 -1.32 5.80
CA VAL A 138 -4.71 -2.06 6.84
C VAL A 138 -4.62 -1.32 8.17
N TYR A 139 -3.42 -0.85 8.56
CA TYR A 139 -3.23 -0.05 9.76
C TYR A 139 -4.07 1.23 9.74
N THR A 140 -3.97 2.00 8.66
CA THR A 140 -4.69 3.28 8.50
C THR A 140 -6.20 3.08 8.55
N TYR A 141 -6.73 2.09 7.84
CA TYR A 141 -8.16 1.79 7.82
C TYR A 141 -8.69 1.47 9.21
N ASN A 142 -8.01 0.58 9.94
CA ASN A 142 -8.40 0.20 11.29
C ASN A 142 -8.33 1.38 12.28
N LYS A 143 -7.28 2.20 12.19
CA LYS A 143 -7.14 3.39 13.03
C LYS A 143 -8.24 4.42 12.74
N MET A 144 -8.54 4.68 11.47
CA MET A 144 -9.65 5.54 11.07
C MET A 144 -10.99 5.02 11.57
N LEU A 145 -11.21 3.71 11.56
CA LEU A 145 -12.41 3.07 12.08
C LEU A 145 -12.53 3.26 13.59
N GLN A 146 -11.47 3.02 14.35
CA GLN A 146 -11.42 3.22 15.81
C GLN A 146 -11.66 4.67 16.21
N GLU A 147 -11.16 5.62 15.44
CA GLU A 147 -11.33 7.07 15.67
C GLU A 147 -12.68 7.61 15.16
N ASN A 148 -13.52 6.78 14.55
CA ASN A 148 -14.75 7.22 13.86
C ASN A 148 -14.47 8.36 12.87
N ASN A 149 -13.39 8.25 12.10
CA ASN A 149 -12.92 9.31 11.21
C ASN A 149 -13.98 9.64 10.15
N LYS A 150 -14.26 10.93 9.98
CA LYS A 150 -15.30 11.43 9.07
C LYS A 150 -15.15 11.02 7.60
N TYR A 151 -13.92 10.68 7.18
CA TYR A 151 -13.61 10.30 5.80
C TYR A 151 -13.84 8.81 5.52
N MET A 152 -14.13 7.97 6.53
CA MET A 152 -14.48 6.55 6.32
C MET A 152 -15.60 6.38 5.28
N LYS A 153 -16.59 7.28 5.28
CA LYS A 153 -17.71 7.26 4.32
C LYS A 153 -17.26 7.43 2.85
N ASN A 154 -16.09 8.02 2.62
CA ASN A 154 -15.53 8.24 1.28
C ASN A 154 -14.80 7.01 0.75
N ILE A 155 -14.30 6.12 1.61
CA ILE A 155 -13.57 4.92 1.21
C ILE A 155 -14.57 3.87 0.72
N LYS A 156 -14.43 3.43 -0.53
CA LYS A 156 -15.38 2.53 -1.20
C LYS A 156 -14.85 1.13 -1.44
N ALA A 157 -13.53 0.97 -1.50
CA ALA A 157 -12.88 -0.33 -1.58
C ALA A 157 -11.44 -0.26 -1.10
N VAL A 158 -10.91 -1.42 -0.72
CA VAL A 158 -9.49 -1.62 -0.37
C VAL A 158 -8.90 -2.69 -1.29
N ILE A 159 -7.70 -2.42 -1.80
CA ILE A 159 -6.92 -3.28 -2.70
C ILE A 159 -5.56 -3.54 -2.04
N LEU A 160 -5.28 -4.78 -1.69
CA LEU A 160 -4.05 -5.21 -1.03
C LEU A 160 -3.27 -6.13 -1.97
N LEU A 161 -2.14 -5.65 -2.45
CA LEU A 161 -1.25 -6.37 -3.35
C LEU A 161 -0.05 -6.88 -2.58
N SER A 162 0.20 -8.20 -2.64
CA SER A 162 1.33 -8.87 -1.98
C SER A 162 1.47 -8.44 -0.50
N LEU A 163 0.36 -8.44 0.26
CA LEU A 163 0.42 -8.22 1.70
C LEU A 163 1.34 -9.27 2.32
N VAL A 164 2.35 -8.86 3.09
CA VAL A 164 3.40 -9.71 3.65
C VAL A 164 3.27 -9.85 5.17
N ASP A 165 3.67 -11.01 5.67
CA ASP A 165 4.01 -11.23 7.07
C ASP A 165 5.39 -10.62 7.32
N ILE A 166 5.40 -9.35 7.74
CA ILE A 166 6.64 -8.57 7.87
C ILE A 166 7.59 -9.16 8.91
N PRO A 167 7.13 -9.51 10.13
CA PRO A 167 8.00 -10.12 11.11
C PRO A 167 8.60 -11.44 10.63
N ASP A 168 7.81 -12.29 9.99
CA ASP A 168 8.28 -13.59 9.50
C ASP A 168 9.29 -13.42 8.35
N MET A 169 9.01 -12.51 7.42
CA MET A 169 9.91 -12.17 6.33
C MET A 169 11.26 -11.66 6.87
N LEU A 170 11.25 -10.68 7.76
CA LEU A 170 12.47 -10.07 8.27
C LEU A 170 13.25 -11.01 9.20
N ASN A 171 12.59 -11.77 10.06
CA ASN A 171 13.25 -12.78 10.89
C ASN A 171 13.97 -13.87 10.07
N THR A 172 13.50 -14.14 8.86
CA THR A 172 14.16 -15.06 7.93
C THR A 172 15.52 -14.53 7.46
N PHE A 173 15.66 -13.22 7.32
CA PHE A 173 16.85 -12.53 6.79
C PHE A 173 17.71 -11.86 7.85
N THR A 174 17.36 -12.01 9.15
CA THR A 174 18.01 -11.27 10.25
C THR A 174 18.82 -12.22 11.14
N PRO A 175 20.17 -12.14 11.15
CA PRO A 175 21.00 -12.89 12.08
C PRO A 175 20.74 -12.46 13.54
N LYS A 176 20.69 -13.43 14.46
CA LYS A 176 20.34 -13.21 15.88
C LYS A 176 21.28 -12.26 16.62
N GLU A 177 22.57 -12.25 16.26
CA GLU A 177 23.57 -11.38 16.87
C GLU A 177 23.23 -9.87 16.72
N PHE A 178 22.55 -9.51 15.62
CA PHE A 178 22.15 -8.12 15.42
C PHE A 178 20.96 -7.70 16.27
N ILE A 179 20.13 -8.65 16.71
CA ILE A 179 19.06 -8.37 17.68
C ILE A 179 19.67 -7.95 19.02
N GLU A 180 20.72 -8.65 19.46
CA GLU A 180 21.44 -8.29 20.70
C GLU A 180 22.13 -6.94 20.57
N LEU A 181 22.78 -6.67 19.42
CA LEU A 181 23.38 -5.37 19.13
C LEU A 181 22.33 -4.24 19.15
N ALA A 182 21.18 -4.43 18.51
CA ALA A 182 20.10 -3.46 18.51
C ALA A 182 19.59 -3.17 19.92
N ASN A 183 19.35 -4.21 20.73
CA ASN A 183 18.95 -4.05 22.14
C ASN A 183 20.01 -3.32 22.98
N LYS A 184 21.31 -3.54 22.73
CA LYS A 184 22.39 -2.79 23.36
C LYS A 184 22.34 -1.31 22.98
N LYS A 185 22.25 -1.01 21.68
CA LYS A 185 22.15 0.37 21.18
C LYS A 185 20.90 1.10 21.70
N GLU A 186 19.77 0.40 21.82
CA GLU A 186 18.54 0.93 22.44
C GLU A 186 18.79 1.38 23.88
N LYS A 187 19.45 0.54 24.70
CA LYS A 187 19.81 0.90 26.10
C LYS A 187 20.80 2.08 26.17
N GLU A 188 21.62 2.26 25.16
CA GLU A 188 22.54 3.39 25.03
C GLU A 188 21.88 4.65 24.43
N ASN A 189 20.57 4.63 24.19
CA ASN A 189 19.78 5.71 23.55
C ASN A 189 20.28 6.10 22.15
N LYS A 190 20.78 5.12 21.36
CA LYS A 190 21.31 5.28 20.00
C LYS A 190 20.30 4.86 18.93
N LEU A 191 19.06 5.29 19.08
CA LEU A 191 17.93 4.84 18.24
C LEU A 191 18.05 5.26 16.77
N GLU A 192 18.68 6.42 16.52
CA GLU A 192 18.83 6.98 15.18
C GLU A 192 20.12 6.49 14.46
N GLU A 193 20.99 5.74 15.13
CA GLU A 193 22.16 5.14 14.47
C GLU A 193 21.70 4.04 13.51
N LEU A 194 22.38 3.93 12.37
CA LEU A 194 22.16 2.82 11.45
C LEU A 194 22.71 1.51 12.02
N MET A 195 21.96 0.44 11.81
CA MET A 195 22.45 -0.92 12.01
C MET A 195 23.47 -1.29 10.92
N PRO A 196 24.38 -2.24 11.16
CA PRO A 196 25.26 -2.77 10.13
C PRO A 196 24.49 -3.25 8.90
N MET A 197 25.05 -3.10 7.70
CA MET A 197 24.40 -3.47 6.44
C MET A 197 24.01 -4.96 6.38
N GLU A 198 24.79 -5.81 7.06
CA GLU A 198 24.56 -7.25 7.13
C GLU A 198 23.42 -7.65 8.05
N SER A 199 22.87 -6.70 8.81
CA SER A 199 21.83 -6.98 9.81
C SER A 199 20.46 -7.27 9.20
N SER A 200 20.20 -6.86 7.97
CA SER A 200 18.90 -7.02 7.30
C SER A 200 19.04 -6.80 5.78
N ILE A 201 17.94 -7.05 5.06
CA ILE A 201 17.87 -6.84 3.59
C ILE A 201 18.02 -5.38 3.16
N HIS A 202 17.79 -4.43 4.07
CA HIS A 202 17.94 -2.99 3.85
C HIS A 202 18.59 -2.34 5.07
N PRO A 203 19.28 -1.19 4.90
CA PRO A 203 19.76 -0.41 6.02
C PRO A 203 18.57 0.14 6.82
N PHE A 204 18.58 -0.11 8.12
CA PHE A 204 17.60 0.43 9.06
C PHE A 204 18.32 1.17 10.20
N SER A 205 17.70 2.22 10.72
CA SER A 205 18.07 2.74 12.04
C SER A 205 17.77 1.70 13.12
N VAL A 206 18.39 1.82 14.28
CA VAL A 206 18.10 0.94 15.43
C VAL A 206 16.61 0.96 15.76
N LYS A 207 15.98 2.14 15.74
CA LYS A 207 14.54 2.32 15.98
C LYS A 207 13.71 1.50 15.00
N THR A 208 13.94 1.69 13.70
CA THR A 208 13.19 1.00 12.63
C THR A 208 13.44 -0.50 12.65
N TYR A 209 14.69 -0.93 12.87
CA TYR A 209 15.04 -2.33 13.00
C TYR A 209 14.27 -3.01 14.14
N LEU A 210 14.28 -2.40 15.34
CA LEU A 210 13.54 -2.93 16.49
C LEU A 210 12.02 -2.89 16.27
N ARG A 211 11.52 -1.90 15.52
CA ARG A 211 10.10 -1.82 15.16
C ARG A 211 9.63 -3.08 14.44
N TYR A 212 10.40 -3.55 13.48
CA TYR A 212 10.06 -4.73 12.69
C TYR A 212 10.32 -6.06 13.40
N ILE A 213 11.29 -6.14 14.33
CA ILE A 213 11.73 -7.41 14.91
C ILE A 213 11.19 -7.61 16.33
N LYS A 214 10.95 -6.55 17.07
CA LYS A 214 10.56 -6.61 18.48
C LYS A 214 9.20 -5.94 18.76
N TYR A 215 8.93 -4.80 18.14
CA TYR A 215 7.77 -3.97 18.46
C TYR A 215 6.69 -3.98 17.36
N TYR A 216 6.58 -5.06 16.62
CA TYR A 216 5.73 -5.20 15.43
C TYR A 216 4.24 -5.45 15.71
N LYS A 217 3.83 -5.61 16.96
CA LYS A 217 2.47 -6.03 17.33
C LYS A 217 1.35 -5.29 16.60
N ASN A 218 1.51 -3.97 16.41
CA ASN A 218 0.49 -3.13 15.79
C ASN A 218 0.55 -3.11 14.26
N ILE A 219 1.50 -3.79 13.64
CA ILE A 219 1.69 -3.83 12.17
C ILE A 219 1.73 -5.25 11.61
N ASP A 220 1.48 -6.26 12.44
CA ASP A 220 1.52 -7.67 12.08
C ASP A 220 0.11 -8.18 11.83
N PHE A 221 -0.40 -7.94 10.62
CA PHE A 221 -1.75 -8.30 10.19
C PHE A 221 -1.81 -9.55 9.32
N ALA A 222 -0.68 -10.23 9.12
CA ALA A 222 -0.52 -11.26 8.11
C ALA A 222 0.22 -12.50 8.64
N LYS A 223 -0.16 -12.99 9.82
CA LYS A 223 0.43 -14.20 10.44
C LYS A 223 0.06 -15.46 9.69
N TYR A 224 0.57 -15.61 8.49
CA TYR A 224 0.17 -16.69 7.59
C TYR A 224 0.54 -18.08 8.09
N THR A 225 1.60 -18.21 8.91
CA THR A 225 2.04 -19.47 9.51
C THR A 225 1.29 -19.85 10.78
N ASP A 226 0.51 -18.95 11.37
CA ASP A 226 -0.33 -19.20 12.55
C ASP A 226 -1.72 -19.68 12.12
N GLU A 227 -2.05 -20.94 12.40
CA GLU A 227 -3.35 -21.51 12.07
C GLU A 227 -4.50 -20.97 12.95
N ASN A 228 -4.18 -20.42 14.12
CA ASN A 228 -5.16 -19.88 15.05
C ASN A 228 -5.37 -18.38 14.91
N TYR A 229 -4.67 -17.72 13.98
CA TYR A 229 -4.82 -16.30 13.78
C TYR A 229 -6.14 -15.96 13.06
N ASP A 230 -6.93 -15.04 13.60
CA ASP A 230 -8.30 -14.75 13.16
C ASP A 230 -8.38 -13.57 12.17
N TYR A 231 -7.26 -12.89 11.90
CA TYR A 231 -7.20 -11.76 10.95
C TYR A 231 -8.20 -10.63 11.25
N ASP A 232 -8.35 -10.25 12.53
CA ASP A 232 -9.34 -9.28 12.98
C ASP A 232 -9.24 -7.94 12.21
N GLU A 233 -8.02 -7.45 11.95
CA GLU A 233 -7.81 -6.20 11.23
C GLU A 233 -8.27 -6.28 9.76
N LEU A 234 -8.14 -7.43 9.13
CA LEU A 234 -8.69 -7.66 7.79
C LEU A 234 -10.20 -7.87 7.85
N ASN A 235 -10.70 -8.53 8.89
CA ASN A 235 -12.12 -8.73 9.13
C ASN A 235 -12.87 -7.43 9.47
N ASN A 236 -12.19 -6.41 9.99
CA ASN A 236 -12.76 -5.07 10.19
C ASN A 236 -13.03 -4.34 8.85
N ILE A 237 -12.43 -4.77 7.74
CA ILE A 237 -12.67 -4.19 6.41
C ILE A 237 -13.95 -4.80 5.82
N GLN A 238 -15.12 -4.18 6.09
CA GLN A 238 -16.43 -4.66 5.66
C GLN A 238 -16.89 -4.10 4.30
N ILE A 239 -16.08 -3.24 3.68
CA ILE A 239 -16.28 -2.77 2.30
C ILE A 239 -15.60 -3.75 1.31
N PRO A 240 -15.84 -3.63 -0.02
CA PRO A 240 -15.19 -4.47 -1.00
C PRO A 240 -13.67 -4.54 -0.81
N LEU A 241 -13.15 -5.77 -0.73
CA LEU A 241 -11.74 -6.05 -0.45
C LEU A 241 -11.17 -6.96 -1.56
N PHE A 242 -10.14 -6.46 -2.25
CA PHE A 242 -9.39 -7.21 -3.25
C PHE A 242 -8.00 -7.55 -2.70
N MET A 243 -7.58 -8.80 -2.83
CA MET A 243 -6.25 -9.23 -2.40
C MET A 243 -5.62 -10.13 -3.46
N ARG A 244 -4.35 -9.86 -3.80
CA ARG A 244 -3.56 -10.65 -4.78
C ARG A 244 -2.14 -10.88 -4.32
N TRP A 245 -1.61 -12.04 -4.69
CA TRP A 245 -0.20 -12.42 -4.56
C TRP A 245 0.30 -12.98 -5.87
N GLY A 246 1.63 -13.03 -6.06
CA GLY A 246 2.25 -13.89 -7.04
C GLY A 246 2.43 -15.31 -6.48
N ASN A 247 2.69 -16.30 -7.34
CA ASN A 247 3.07 -17.64 -6.92
C ASN A 247 4.52 -18.02 -7.32
N ASN A 248 5.29 -17.05 -7.78
CA ASN A 248 6.68 -17.21 -8.17
C ASN A 248 7.55 -16.16 -7.47
N LYS A 249 8.48 -16.60 -6.61
CA LYS A 249 9.37 -15.70 -5.84
C LYS A 249 8.61 -14.63 -5.03
N GLU A 250 7.47 -14.98 -4.48
CA GLU A 250 6.74 -14.15 -3.54
C GLU A 250 7.42 -14.18 -2.16
N LEU A 251 7.22 -13.12 -1.38
CA LEU A 251 7.79 -12.98 -0.02
C LEU A 251 6.85 -13.60 1.04
N ILE A 252 6.35 -14.77 0.76
CA ILE A 252 5.54 -15.57 1.68
C ILE A 252 6.10 -17.00 1.75
N LYS A 253 6.03 -17.64 2.91
CA LYS A 253 6.51 -19.02 3.09
C LYS A 253 5.56 -20.07 2.55
N GLN A 254 4.26 -19.79 2.58
CA GLN A 254 3.24 -20.70 2.08
C GLN A 254 3.14 -20.64 0.55
N ASN A 255 2.59 -21.70 -0.02
CA ASN A 255 2.11 -21.66 -1.40
C ASN A 255 0.96 -20.63 -1.51
N ALA A 256 0.98 -19.79 -2.56
CA ALA A 256 -0.03 -18.75 -2.74
C ALA A 256 -1.46 -19.28 -2.83
N LYS A 257 -1.67 -20.46 -3.44
CA LYS A 257 -2.98 -21.13 -3.51
C LYS A 257 -3.48 -21.53 -2.13
N ASP A 258 -2.62 -22.10 -1.29
CA ASP A 258 -3.00 -22.54 0.05
C ASP A 258 -3.29 -21.31 0.93
N LEU A 259 -2.48 -20.25 0.83
CA LEU A 259 -2.71 -19.00 1.51
C LEU A 259 -4.06 -18.37 1.12
N THR A 260 -4.35 -18.28 -0.16
CA THR A 260 -5.61 -17.67 -0.62
C THR A 260 -6.83 -18.47 -0.19
N ASN A 261 -6.74 -19.80 -0.19
CA ASN A 261 -7.79 -20.67 0.34
C ASN A 261 -7.99 -20.49 1.86
N LYS A 262 -6.89 -20.41 2.62
CA LYS A 262 -6.94 -20.13 4.07
C LYS A 262 -7.63 -18.80 4.34
N LEU A 263 -7.23 -17.74 3.67
CA LEU A 263 -7.84 -16.41 3.86
C LEU A 263 -9.33 -16.39 3.48
N LYS A 264 -9.72 -17.04 2.38
CA LYS A 264 -11.15 -17.19 2.01
C LYS A 264 -11.97 -17.90 3.09
N SER A 265 -11.38 -18.79 3.86
CA SER A 265 -12.07 -19.50 4.95
C SER A 265 -12.12 -18.72 6.27
N LYS A 266 -11.20 -17.78 6.47
CA LYS A 266 -11.03 -17.01 7.72
C LYS A 266 -11.66 -15.62 7.66
N LEU A 267 -11.80 -15.04 6.47
CA LEU A 267 -12.38 -13.72 6.33
C LEU A 267 -13.91 -13.79 6.18
N HIS A 268 -14.61 -12.96 6.94
CA HIS A 268 -16.08 -12.97 7.05
C HIS A 268 -16.77 -11.94 6.15
N ASN A 269 -16.02 -11.08 5.48
CA ASN A 269 -16.55 -10.12 4.54
C ASN A 269 -17.05 -10.85 3.28
N ASN A 270 -18.32 -10.69 2.91
CA ASN A 270 -18.93 -11.32 1.73
C ASN A 270 -18.61 -10.62 0.40
N LYS A 271 -17.85 -9.51 0.44
CA LYS A 271 -17.39 -8.71 -0.72
C LYS A 271 -15.90 -8.84 -0.93
N ILE A 272 -15.35 -10.04 -0.73
CA ILE A 272 -13.93 -10.30 -0.93
C ILE A 272 -13.66 -10.90 -2.31
N ASP A 273 -12.54 -10.48 -2.90
CA ASP A 273 -11.97 -11.04 -4.12
C ASP A 273 -10.50 -11.38 -3.84
N ILE A 274 -10.25 -12.63 -3.45
CA ILE A 274 -8.93 -13.11 -3.01
C ILE A 274 -8.45 -14.17 -4.00
N ASP A 275 -7.27 -13.96 -4.60
CA ASP A 275 -6.65 -14.94 -5.49
C ASP A 275 -5.15 -14.66 -5.65
N TYR A 276 -4.48 -15.40 -6.52
CA TYR A 276 -3.09 -15.20 -6.90
C TYR A 276 -2.94 -15.11 -8.44
N ILE A 277 -1.80 -14.61 -8.89
CA ILE A 277 -1.47 -14.55 -10.31
C ILE A 277 -0.34 -15.53 -10.59
N ASP A 278 -0.60 -16.48 -11.48
CA ASP A 278 0.37 -17.50 -11.89
C ASP A 278 1.63 -16.86 -12.49
N GLU A 279 2.79 -17.41 -12.10
CA GLU A 279 4.12 -16.98 -12.51
C GLU A 279 4.45 -15.51 -12.17
N ALA A 280 3.60 -14.80 -11.46
CA ALA A 280 3.90 -13.47 -10.97
C ALA A 280 4.87 -13.53 -9.79
N ASN A 281 5.83 -12.61 -9.76
CA ASN A 281 6.67 -12.37 -8.59
C ASN A 281 6.05 -11.33 -7.66
N HIS A 282 6.71 -11.04 -6.54
CA HIS A 282 6.28 -10.05 -5.55
C HIS A 282 5.94 -8.67 -6.13
N SER A 283 6.60 -8.25 -7.21
CA SER A 283 6.39 -6.96 -7.87
C SER A 283 5.46 -7.04 -9.09
N TYR A 284 4.99 -8.25 -9.45
CA TYR A 284 4.19 -8.55 -10.64
C TYR A 284 4.92 -8.25 -11.95
N SER A 285 6.25 -8.26 -11.98
CA SER A 285 7.05 -7.93 -13.16
C SER A 285 6.70 -8.86 -14.34
N GLY A 286 6.30 -8.25 -15.46
CA GLY A 286 5.82 -8.96 -16.65
C GLY A 286 4.39 -9.50 -16.56
N LYS A 287 3.67 -9.21 -15.46
CA LYS A 287 2.25 -9.57 -15.24
C LYS A 287 1.40 -8.34 -14.85
N GLU A 288 1.95 -7.14 -15.01
CA GLU A 288 1.32 -5.88 -14.62
C GLU A 288 -0.02 -5.67 -15.33
N GLU A 289 -0.13 -6.02 -16.61
CA GLU A 289 -1.36 -5.91 -17.39
C GLU A 289 -2.45 -6.88 -16.88
N ILE A 290 -2.07 -8.10 -16.47
CA ILE A 290 -3.01 -9.08 -15.91
C ILE A 290 -3.54 -8.54 -14.57
N LEU A 291 -2.66 -8.01 -13.72
CA LEU A 291 -3.05 -7.41 -12.46
C LEU A 291 -3.99 -6.20 -12.67
N ALA A 292 -3.64 -5.32 -13.60
CA ALA A 292 -4.43 -4.14 -13.91
C ALA A 292 -5.83 -4.51 -14.44
N GLU A 293 -5.95 -5.54 -15.26
CA GLU A 293 -7.23 -6.06 -15.73
C GLU A 293 -8.08 -6.60 -14.58
N GLN A 294 -7.49 -7.36 -13.65
CA GLN A 294 -8.21 -7.88 -12.49
C GLN A 294 -8.70 -6.76 -11.56
N ILE A 295 -7.88 -5.72 -11.33
CA ILE A 295 -8.28 -4.53 -10.56
C ILE A 295 -9.42 -3.77 -11.28
N TYR A 296 -9.30 -3.60 -12.59
CA TYR A 296 -10.35 -2.99 -13.41
C TYR A 296 -11.69 -3.73 -13.28
N GLU A 297 -11.70 -5.06 -13.43
CA GLU A 297 -12.91 -5.85 -13.30
C GLU A 297 -13.51 -5.79 -11.88
N PHE A 298 -12.66 -5.78 -10.86
CA PHE A 298 -13.11 -5.60 -9.47
C PHE A 298 -13.79 -4.24 -9.28
N LEU A 299 -13.16 -3.15 -9.71
CA LEU A 299 -13.73 -1.80 -9.60
C LEU A 299 -14.98 -1.63 -10.45
N ARG A 300 -15.01 -2.23 -11.64
CA ARG A 300 -16.19 -2.20 -12.53
C ARG A 300 -17.41 -2.83 -11.87
N LYS A 301 -17.26 -3.96 -11.19
CA LYS A 301 -18.36 -4.61 -10.44
C LYS A 301 -18.91 -3.68 -9.35
N ILE A 302 -18.03 -3.04 -8.56
CA ILE A 302 -18.45 -2.10 -7.51
C ILE A 302 -19.22 -0.91 -8.09
N LEU A 303 -18.76 -0.37 -9.21
CA LEU A 303 -19.42 0.76 -9.86
C LEU A 303 -20.84 0.41 -10.35
N ILE A 304 -21.02 -0.75 -10.95
CA ILE A 304 -22.35 -1.24 -11.40
C ILE A 304 -23.29 -1.39 -10.20
N GLU A 305 -22.84 -1.99 -9.09
CA GLU A 305 -23.65 -2.21 -7.89
C GLU A 305 -24.06 -0.90 -7.18
N THR A 306 -23.30 0.19 -7.38
CA THR A 306 -23.58 1.47 -6.72
C THR A 306 -24.38 2.46 -7.57
N GLU A 307 -24.49 2.21 -8.89
CA GLU A 307 -25.23 3.04 -9.85
C GLU A 307 -26.62 2.43 -10.22
N GLY A 308 -26.91 1.19 -9.82
CA GLY A 308 -28.19 0.50 -9.97
C GLY A 308 -28.99 0.54 -8.66
#